data_97305b47776d5440d2576701afe2dc7c
#
_entry.id   97305b47776d5440d2576701afe2dc7c
#
_cell.length_a   1.000
_cell.length_b   1.000
_cell.length_c   1.000
_cell.angle_alpha   90.00
_cell.angle_beta   90.00
_cell.angle_gamma   90.00
#
_symmetry.space_group_name_H-M   'P 1'
#
loop_
_entity.id
_entity.type
_entity.pdbx_description
1 polymer ?
#
loop_
_entity_poly.entity_id
_entity_poly.type
_entity_poly.pdbx_seq_one_letter_code
_entity_poly.pdbx_strand_id
1 'polypeptide(L)'
;YDMRLTMHEDGWIYGLFCVERHDDSCPGDLSAATAACGIARTKNLVDWERLPDLVSKSQQRNVVLHPEFYNGKYALYTRPQDGFIDTGSGGGIGWALIDEMTHAVVENETIIDPRYYHTIKEVKNGEGPHPIKTPRGWLHLAHGVRNTAAGLRYVLYLYVTDLKEPWREIATPAGYFMAPVDEEYVGDVSNVLFSNGWIADEDGRVLIYYASSDTRMHVAESTVERLLDYCFNTPADGLISAESVKAINRLIDSNLEYLKK
;
A
#
# COMPACT_ATOMS: atom_id res chain seq x y z
N TYR A 1 4.19 3.52 15.45
CA TYR A 1 2.76 3.37 15.15
C TYR A 1 2.55 2.70 13.78
N ASP A 2 1.31 2.38 13.44
CA ASP A 2 0.93 1.76 12.15
C ASP A 2 1.65 0.42 11.88
N MET A 3 1.72 -0.46 12.88
CA MET A 3 2.38 -1.75 12.74
C MET A 3 1.58 -2.67 11.82
N ARG A 4 2.27 -3.30 10.88
CA ARG A 4 1.76 -4.33 9.98
C ARG A 4 2.46 -5.64 10.27
N LEU A 5 1.68 -6.66 10.55
CA LEU A 5 2.20 -7.99 10.87
C LEU A 5 2.20 -8.87 9.64
N THR A 6 3.29 -9.57 9.41
CA THR A 6 3.42 -10.57 8.35
C THR A 6 4.01 -11.86 8.91
N MET A 7 3.27 -12.96 8.79
CA MET A 7 3.81 -14.30 8.97
C MET A 7 4.65 -14.61 7.72
N HIS A 8 5.95 -14.73 7.87
CA HIS A 8 6.86 -15.00 6.76
C HIS A 8 7.24 -16.49 6.70
N GLU A 9 7.56 -17.00 5.51
CA GLU A 9 7.87 -18.41 5.30
C GLU A 9 9.13 -18.90 6.03
N ASP A 10 10.01 -18.01 6.52
CA ASP A 10 11.12 -18.35 7.40
C ASP A 10 10.67 -18.71 8.83
N GLY A 11 9.37 -18.64 9.08
CA GLY A 11 8.71 -18.98 10.34
C GLY A 11 8.81 -17.88 11.40
N TRP A 12 9.20 -16.65 11.07
CA TRP A 12 9.03 -15.49 11.93
C TRP A 12 7.77 -14.70 11.58
N ILE A 13 7.21 -14.06 12.58
CA ILE A 13 6.22 -13.01 12.42
C ILE A 13 6.97 -11.69 12.54
N TYR A 14 6.96 -10.91 11.47
CA TYR A 14 7.57 -9.59 11.45
C TYR A 14 6.51 -8.52 11.61
N GLY A 15 6.81 -7.52 12.44
CA GLY A 15 6.06 -6.27 12.55
C GLY A 15 6.86 -5.14 11.96
N LEU A 16 6.39 -4.54 10.88
CA LEU A 16 6.95 -3.34 10.29
C LEU A 16 6.09 -2.14 10.67
N PHE A 17 6.70 -1.06 11.12
CA PHE A 17 5.98 0.08 11.68
C PHE A 17 6.69 1.41 11.41
N CYS A 18 5.95 2.49 11.46
CA CYS A 18 6.51 3.83 11.34
C CYS A 18 7.25 4.23 12.62
N VAL A 19 8.47 4.70 12.45
CA VAL A 19 9.29 5.36 13.48
C VAL A 19 9.39 6.82 13.12
N GLU A 20 8.95 7.67 14.04
CA GLU A 20 9.04 9.11 13.91
C GLU A 20 10.17 9.62 14.83
N ARG A 21 10.99 10.50 14.31
CA ARG A 21 12.06 11.15 15.06
C ARG A 21 12.04 12.64 14.77
N HIS A 22 12.43 13.44 15.75
CA HIS A 22 12.68 14.87 15.52
C HIS A 22 13.75 15.04 14.44
N ASP A 23 13.54 16.02 13.56
CA ASP A 23 14.52 16.37 12.52
C ASP A 23 15.57 17.33 13.12
N ASP A 24 16.73 16.80 13.49
CA ASP A 24 17.83 17.55 14.08
C ASP A 24 18.44 18.59 13.11
N SER A 25 18.13 18.52 11.82
CA SER A 25 18.53 19.56 10.85
C SER A 25 17.71 20.84 11.00
N CYS A 26 16.56 20.78 11.69
CA CYS A 26 15.63 21.88 11.94
C CYS A 26 15.42 22.12 13.45
N PRO A 27 16.47 22.41 14.25
CA PRO A 27 16.39 22.38 15.71
C PRO A 27 15.45 23.44 16.32
N GLY A 28 15.07 24.47 15.56
CA GLY A 28 14.13 25.50 15.99
C GLY A 28 12.64 25.17 15.71
N ASP A 29 12.36 24.10 14.97
CA ASP A 29 11.01 23.67 14.63
C ASP A 29 10.67 22.37 15.36
N LEU A 30 9.93 22.46 16.47
CA LEU A 30 9.52 21.30 17.26
C LEU A 30 8.56 20.34 16.54
N SER A 31 8.01 20.76 15.39
CA SER A 31 7.14 19.93 14.55
C SER A 31 7.90 19.21 13.42
N ALA A 32 9.17 19.58 13.19
CA ALA A 32 9.99 18.94 12.18
C ALA A 32 10.30 17.49 12.57
N ALA A 33 9.98 16.57 11.70
CA ALA A 33 10.16 15.14 11.93
C ALA A 33 10.64 14.41 10.68
N THR A 34 11.32 13.28 10.91
CA THR A 34 11.70 12.30 9.89
C THR A 34 11.00 10.97 10.15
N ALA A 35 10.71 10.24 9.08
CA ALA A 35 10.11 8.92 9.15
C ALA A 35 11.07 7.82 8.69
N ALA A 36 11.11 6.73 9.45
CA ALA A 36 11.79 5.50 9.08
C ALA A 36 10.87 4.29 9.30
N CYS A 37 11.22 3.16 8.69
CA CYS A 37 10.54 1.90 8.95
C CYS A 37 11.25 1.16 10.07
N GLY A 38 10.57 0.99 11.20
CA GLY A 38 11.00 0.13 12.29
C GLY A 38 10.65 -1.34 12.04
N ILE A 39 11.47 -2.26 12.54
CA ILE A 39 11.29 -3.69 12.39
C ILE A 39 11.31 -4.36 13.75
N ALA A 40 10.33 -5.20 14.03
CA ALA A 40 10.34 -6.12 15.15
C ALA A 40 9.94 -7.52 14.68
N ARG A 41 10.33 -8.57 15.41
CA ARG A 41 9.91 -9.93 15.09
C ARG A 41 9.59 -10.74 16.33
N THR A 42 8.79 -11.77 16.13
CA THR A 42 8.39 -12.71 17.19
C THR A 42 8.13 -14.10 16.62
N LYS A 43 8.13 -15.12 17.49
CA LYS A 43 7.69 -16.48 17.16
C LYS A 43 6.32 -16.82 17.78
N ASN A 44 5.85 -16.05 18.75
CA ASN A 44 4.71 -16.41 19.60
C ASN A 44 3.78 -15.23 19.94
N LEU A 45 4.01 -14.04 19.35
CA LEU A 45 3.27 -12.79 19.60
C LEU A 45 3.36 -12.27 21.06
N VAL A 46 4.20 -12.88 21.89
CA VAL A 46 4.42 -12.50 23.29
C VAL A 46 5.81 -11.91 23.47
N ASP A 47 6.83 -12.64 23.05
CA ASP A 47 8.22 -12.24 23.15
C ASP A 47 8.64 -11.58 21.83
N TRP A 48 9.01 -10.29 21.90
CA TRP A 48 9.36 -9.50 20.74
C TRP A 48 10.83 -9.10 20.76
N GLU A 49 11.48 -9.25 19.63
CA GLU A 49 12.83 -8.75 19.36
C GLU A 49 12.74 -7.52 18.46
N ARG A 50 13.32 -6.40 18.92
CA ARG A 50 13.48 -5.19 18.12
C ARG A 50 14.74 -5.31 17.26
N LEU A 51 14.58 -5.23 15.93
CA LEU A 51 15.69 -5.18 14.98
C LEU A 51 16.06 -3.74 14.63
N PRO A 52 17.24 -3.49 14.03
CA PRO A 52 17.58 -2.19 13.49
C PRO A 52 16.52 -1.70 12.49
N ASP A 53 16.37 -0.37 12.38
CA ASP A 53 15.47 0.22 11.39
C ASP A 53 15.94 -0.08 9.97
N LEU A 54 14.98 -0.12 9.04
CA LEU A 54 15.26 -0.20 7.62
C LEU A 54 16.08 1.01 7.17
N VAL A 55 17.18 0.75 6.49
CA VAL A 55 18.03 1.78 5.87
C VAL A 55 17.60 1.94 4.40
N SER A 56 17.35 3.18 3.98
CA SER A 56 17.02 3.52 2.59
C SER A 56 17.45 4.94 2.26
N LYS A 57 17.49 5.28 0.98
CA LYS A 57 17.82 6.64 0.50
C LYS A 57 16.72 7.66 0.77
N SER A 58 15.47 7.22 0.70
CA SER A 58 14.27 8.01 0.97
C SER A 58 13.73 7.72 2.38
N GLN A 59 12.93 8.62 2.92
CA GLN A 59 12.12 8.31 4.09
C GLN A 59 11.10 7.24 3.73
N GLN A 60 10.75 6.37 4.68
CA GLN A 60 9.85 5.24 4.45
C GLN A 60 8.74 5.21 5.50
N ARG A 61 7.50 5.17 5.03
CA ARG A 61 6.32 4.86 5.86
C ARG A 61 5.50 3.78 5.17
N ASN A 62 4.68 3.05 5.95
CA ASN A 62 3.78 2.03 5.41
C ASN A 62 4.50 0.92 4.61
N VAL A 63 5.70 0.56 5.04
CA VAL A 63 6.42 -0.58 4.47
C VAL A 63 5.76 -1.88 4.92
N VAL A 64 5.60 -2.81 3.99
CA VAL A 64 4.99 -4.11 4.22
C VAL A 64 5.91 -5.21 3.73
N LEU A 65 6.10 -6.25 4.54
CA LEU A 65 6.86 -7.43 4.14
C LEU A 65 5.96 -8.36 3.31
N HIS A 66 6.46 -8.79 2.15
CA HIS A 66 5.88 -9.88 1.39
C HIS A 66 6.00 -11.20 2.18
N PRO A 67 4.97 -12.07 2.21
CA PRO A 67 5.00 -13.28 3.06
C PRO A 67 6.03 -14.34 2.66
N GLU A 68 6.50 -14.32 1.42
CA GLU A 68 7.40 -15.33 0.85
C GLU A 68 8.69 -14.69 0.34
N PHE A 69 9.77 -15.48 0.28
CA PHE A 69 10.99 -15.06 -0.39
C PHE A 69 10.75 -14.87 -1.89
N TYR A 70 11.40 -13.89 -2.46
CA TYR A 70 11.52 -13.74 -3.88
C TYR A 70 13.00 -13.92 -4.31
N ASN A 71 13.28 -14.96 -5.09
CA ASN A 71 14.66 -15.32 -5.47
C ASN A 71 15.63 -15.45 -4.28
N GLY A 72 15.14 -15.98 -3.16
CA GLY A 72 15.92 -16.18 -1.94
C GLY A 72 16.17 -14.90 -1.12
N LYS A 73 15.50 -13.80 -1.45
CA LYS A 73 15.57 -12.52 -0.73
C LYS A 73 14.23 -12.18 -0.10
N TYR A 74 14.25 -11.39 0.97
CA TYR A 74 13.05 -10.76 1.49
C TYR A 74 12.58 -9.67 0.53
N ALA A 75 11.29 -9.63 0.29
CA ALA A 75 10.67 -8.65 -0.58
C ALA A 75 9.79 -7.68 0.21
N LEU A 76 9.86 -6.41 -0.11
CA LEU A 76 9.17 -5.33 0.58
C LEU A 76 8.31 -4.53 -0.40
N TYR A 77 7.10 -4.22 0.02
CA TYR A 77 6.32 -3.13 -0.55
C TYR A 77 6.67 -1.86 0.21
N THR A 78 7.29 -0.92 -0.47
CA THR A 78 7.80 0.32 0.11
C THR A 78 6.89 1.51 -0.21
N ARG A 79 7.11 2.63 0.45
CA ARG A 79 6.50 3.91 0.08
C ARG A 79 7.52 5.03 0.27
N PRO A 80 8.37 5.28 -0.73
CA PRO A 80 9.37 6.34 -0.66
C PRO A 80 8.72 7.72 -0.58
N GLN A 81 9.29 8.61 0.24
CA GLN A 81 8.84 9.98 0.40
C GLN A 81 10.01 10.92 0.73
N ASP A 82 9.87 12.20 0.36
CA ASP A 82 10.92 13.20 0.54
C ASP A 82 10.89 13.81 1.95
N GLY A 83 9.68 13.94 2.54
CA GLY A 83 9.47 14.50 3.86
C GLY A 83 8.66 13.59 4.77
N PHE A 84 8.45 14.02 6.01
CA PHE A 84 7.72 13.22 7.01
C PHE A 84 6.25 12.93 6.63
N ILE A 85 5.55 13.93 6.09
CA ILE A 85 4.14 13.79 5.66
C ILE A 85 4.03 13.88 4.14
N ASP A 86 4.79 14.76 3.51
CA ASP A 86 4.76 15.00 2.08
C ASP A 86 5.60 13.96 1.34
N THR A 87 5.01 13.34 0.34
CA THR A 87 5.73 12.42 -0.53
C THR A 87 6.64 13.15 -1.53
N GLY A 88 6.46 14.45 -1.73
CA GLY A 88 7.30 15.26 -2.60
C GLY A 88 7.36 14.72 -4.02
N SER A 89 8.58 14.48 -4.51
CA SER A 89 8.84 13.83 -5.80
C SER A 89 8.64 12.31 -5.75
N GLY A 90 8.62 11.72 -4.55
CA GLY A 90 8.40 10.30 -4.30
C GLY A 90 6.92 9.92 -4.26
N GLY A 91 6.63 8.89 -3.51
CA GLY A 91 5.28 8.34 -3.35
C GLY A 91 4.97 7.22 -4.33
N GLY A 92 3.78 6.64 -4.16
CA GLY A 92 3.47 5.38 -4.81
C GLY A 92 3.90 4.18 -3.97
N ILE A 93 3.39 3.01 -4.34
CA ILE A 93 3.83 1.74 -3.76
C ILE A 93 5.04 1.26 -4.54
N GLY A 94 6.15 1.04 -3.84
CA GLY A 94 7.39 0.52 -4.42
C GLY A 94 7.56 -0.97 -4.14
N TRP A 95 8.49 -1.59 -4.85
CA TRP A 95 8.97 -2.94 -4.64
C TRP A 95 10.48 -2.92 -4.46
N ALA A 96 10.96 -3.55 -3.40
CA ALA A 96 12.38 -3.66 -3.09
C ALA A 96 12.74 -5.05 -2.58
N LEU A 97 13.97 -5.46 -2.78
CA LEU A 97 14.54 -6.70 -2.26
C LEU A 97 15.67 -6.39 -1.28
N ILE A 98 15.70 -7.14 -0.18
CA ILE A 98 16.76 -7.06 0.83
C ILE A 98 17.29 -8.47 1.15
N ASP A 99 18.53 -8.57 1.58
CA ASP A 99 19.16 -9.86 1.84
C ASP A 99 18.75 -10.44 3.21
N GLU A 100 18.59 -9.58 4.22
CA GLU A 100 18.27 -10.03 5.57
C GLU A 100 17.49 -8.97 6.37
N MET A 101 16.61 -9.41 7.27
CA MET A 101 15.81 -8.52 8.12
C MET A 101 16.59 -7.98 9.31
N THR A 102 17.68 -8.62 9.71
CA THR A 102 18.55 -8.19 10.82
C THR A 102 19.46 -7.02 10.44
N HIS A 103 19.65 -6.80 9.16
CA HIS A 103 20.35 -5.66 8.57
C HIS A 103 19.67 -5.24 7.28
N ALA A 104 18.45 -4.73 7.41
CA ALA A 104 17.57 -4.42 6.28
C ALA A 104 18.03 -3.13 5.56
N VAL A 105 18.51 -3.27 4.33
CA VAL A 105 18.98 -2.17 3.48
C VAL A 105 18.29 -2.21 2.13
N VAL A 106 17.52 -1.17 1.80
CA VAL A 106 16.93 -0.94 0.48
C VAL A 106 17.91 -0.11 -0.35
N GLU A 107 18.66 -0.77 -1.21
CA GLU A 107 19.57 -0.09 -2.14
C GLU A 107 18.83 0.50 -3.35
N ASN A 108 17.86 -0.26 -3.85
CA ASN A 108 17.05 0.10 -5.02
C ASN A 108 15.60 -0.29 -4.80
N GLU A 109 14.69 0.58 -5.23
CA GLU A 109 13.26 0.32 -5.24
C GLU A 109 12.65 0.77 -6.57
N THR A 110 11.61 0.07 -7.01
CA THR A 110 10.88 0.38 -8.24
C THR A 110 9.43 0.64 -7.89
N ILE A 111 8.87 1.76 -8.32
CA ILE A 111 7.45 2.06 -8.11
C ILE A 111 6.61 1.14 -8.99
N ILE A 112 5.72 0.38 -8.36
CA ILE A 112 4.81 -0.56 -9.00
C ILE A 112 3.40 -0.01 -9.11
N ASP A 113 2.93 0.77 -8.13
CA ASP A 113 1.64 1.48 -8.17
C ASP A 113 1.86 2.97 -7.92
N PRO A 114 2.05 3.76 -9.00
CA PRO A 114 2.35 5.19 -8.89
C PRO A 114 1.12 6.03 -8.51
N ARG A 115 1.39 7.25 -8.08
CA ARG A 115 0.35 8.29 -7.95
C ARG A 115 -0.18 8.69 -9.31
N TYR A 116 -1.50 8.92 -9.39
CA TYR A 116 -2.14 9.39 -10.62
C TYR A 116 -3.05 10.59 -10.35
N TYR A 117 -2.86 11.65 -11.11
CA TYR A 117 -3.67 12.86 -11.05
C TYR A 117 -5.14 12.56 -11.38
N HIS A 118 -6.06 13.21 -10.70
CA HIS A 118 -7.51 13.02 -10.78
C HIS A 118 -8.04 11.63 -10.35
N THR A 119 -7.24 10.85 -9.67
CA THR A 119 -7.67 9.58 -9.07
C THR A 119 -7.67 9.65 -7.56
N ILE A 120 -8.10 8.57 -6.91
CA ILE A 120 -8.00 8.41 -5.45
C ILE A 120 -6.55 8.43 -4.94
N LYS A 121 -5.58 8.29 -5.83
CA LYS A 121 -4.12 8.21 -5.54
C LYS A 121 -3.36 9.48 -5.94
N GLU A 122 -4.03 10.62 -6.10
CA GLU A 122 -3.37 11.83 -6.65
C GLU A 122 -2.35 12.45 -5.70
N VAL A 123 -2.58 12.37 -4.39
CA VAL A 123 -1.67 12.95 -3.38
C VAL A 123 -0.64 11.91 -2.93
N LYS A 124 -1.10 10.77 -2.49
CA LYS A 124 -0.29 9.64 -2.03
C LYS A 124 -1.10 8.35 -1.99
N ASN A 125 -0.41 7.24 -1.97
CA ASN A 125 -0.96 5.92 -1.72
C ASN A 125 0.07 5.07 -0.99
N GLY A 126 -0.34 3.94 -0.46
CA GLY A 126 0.54 3.01 0.24
C GLY A 126 -0.17 1.73 0.60
N GLU A 127 0.59 0.69 0.86
CA GLU A 127 0.04 -0.57 1.34
C GLU A 127 -0.67 -0.41 2.68
N GLY A 128 -1.69 -1.23 2.87
CA GLY A 128 -2.31 -1.50 4.15
C GLY A 128 -1.64 -2.73 4.81
N PRO A 129 -2.35 -3.86 4.96
CA PRO A 129 -1.78 -5.12 5.46
C PRO A 129 -0.92 -5.84 4.42
N HIS A 130 -0.27 -6.94 4.84
CA HIS A 130 0.41 -7.85 3.91
C HIS A 130 -0.59 -8.46 2.90
N PRO A 131 -0.15 -8.80 1.67
CA PRO A 131 -1.05 -9.36 0.67
C PRO A 131 -1.49 -10.78 1.02
N ILE A 132 -2.71 -11.15 0.59
CA ILE A 132 -3.25 -12.51 0.70
C ILE A 132 -2.90 -13.29 -0.56
N LYS A 133 -2.27 -14.45 -0.38
CA LYS A 133 -2.02 -15.39 -1.50
C LYS A 133 -3.32 -16.04 -1.94
N THR A 134 -3.62 -15.98 -3.23
CA THR A 134 -4.80 -16.60 -3.81
C THR A 134 -4.43 -17.41 -5.06
N PRO A 135 -5.30 -18.31 -5.57
CA PRO A 135 -5.02 -19.02 -6.82
C PRO A 135 -4.88 -18.11 -8.04
N ARG A 136 -5.35 -16.86 -7.96
CA ARG A 136 -5.38 -15.91 -9.10
C ARG A 136 -4.33 -14.79 -8.99
N GLY A 137 -3.57 -14.73 -7.92
CA GLY A 137 -2.58 -13.69 -7.67
C GLY A 137 -2.48 -13.34 -6.19
N TRP A 138 -1.64 -12.36 -5.88
CA TRP A 138 -1.56 -11.74 -4.57
C TRP A 138 -2.61 -10.63 -4.49
N LEU A 139 -3.56 -10.78 -3.58
CA LEU A 139 -4.61 -9.78 -3.34
C LEU A 139 -4.10 -8.75 -2.33
N HIS A 140 -4.17 -7.48 -2.69
CA HIS A 140 -3.70 -6.35 -1.88
C HIS A 140 -4.86 -5.47 -1.44
N LEU A 141 -4.73 -4.90 -0.24
CA LEU A 141 -5.56 -3.82 0.28
C LEU A 141 -4.64 -2.63 0.56
N ALA A 142 -4.88 -1.53 -0.12
CA ALA A 142 -4.08 -0.32 -0.02
C ALA A 142 -4.94 0.91 0.29
N HIS A 143 -4.31 2.01 0.69
CA HIS A 143 -4.99 3.29 0.86
C HIS A 143 -4.58 4.28 -0.23
N GLY A 144 -5.55 5.04 -0.71
CA GLY A 144 -5.36 6.15 -1.62
C GLY A 144 -5.78 7.46 -0.98
N VAL A 145 -5.09 8.54 -1.32
CA VAL A 145 -5.32 9.87 -0.75
C VAL A 145 -5.43 10.91 -1.85
N ARG A 146 -6.49 11.71 -1.79
CA ARG A 146 -6.69 12.84 -2.68
C ARG A 146 -7.05 14.11 -1.92
N ASN A 147 -6.80 15.26 -2.53
CA ASN A 147 -7.31 16.54 -2.05
C ASN A 147 -8.80 16.70 -2.35
N THR A 148 -9.51 17.25 -1.40
CA THR A 148 -10.91 17.70 -1.56
C THR A 148 -11.06 19.11 -0.99
N ALA A 149 -12.19 19.77 -1.26
CA ALA A 149 -12.49 21.07 -0.68
C ALA A 149 -12.55 21.05 0.87
N ALA A 150 -12.75 19.86 1.47
CA ALA A 150 -12.80 19.65 2.91
C ALA A 150 -11.48 19.08 3.48
N GLY A 151 -10.38 19.14 2.75
CA GLY A 151 -9.09 18.59 3.16
C GLY A 151 -8.78 17.23 2.48
N LEU A 152 -7.87 16.48 3.07
CA LEU A 152 -7.48 15.16 2.54
C LEU A 152 -8.61 14.14 2.77
N ARG A 153 -8.81 13.29 1.77
CA ARG A 153 -9.68 12.12 1.87
C ARG A 153 -8.87 10.85 1.68
N TYR A 154 -8.93 9.95 2.66
CA TYR A 154 -8.33 8.63 2.62
C TYR A 154 -9.39 7.57 2.37
N VAL A 155 -9.14 6.72 1.41
CA VAL A 155 -10.01 5.60 1.04
C VAL A 155 -9.18 4.33 0.89
N LEU A 156 -9.84 3.17 0.99
CA LEU A 156 -9.19 1.89 0.74
C LEU A 156 -9.52 1.41 -0.68
N TYR A 157 -8.54 0.84 -1.36
CA TYR A 157 -8.70 0.20 -2.66
C TYR A 157 -8.03 -1.16 -2.71
N LEU A 158 -8.45 -1.97 -3.67
CA LEU A 158 -7.92 -3.31 -3.89
C LEU A 158 -7.18 -3.35 -5.23
N TYR A 159 -6.18 -4.20 -5.30
CA TYR A 159 -5.53 -4.59 -6.54
C TYR A 159 -4.95 -6.01 -6.42
N VAL A 160 -4.59 -6.63 -7.54
CA VAL A 160 -4.01 -7.96 -7.56
C VAL A 160 -2.71 -7.93 -8.35
N THR A 161 -1.67 -8.56 -7.80
CA THR A 161 -0.41 -8.79 -8.51
C THR A 161 -0.21 -10.25 -8.88
N ASP A 162 0.67 -10.49 -9.83
CA ASP A 162 0.99 -11.83 -10.32
C ASP A 162 1.69 -12.68 -9.25
N LEU A 163 1.42 -13.99 -9.23
CA LEU A 163 2.04 -14.91 -8.26
C LEU A 163 3.55 -15.08 -8.42
N LYS A 164 4.05 -15.00 -9.65
CA LYS A 164 5.47 -15.19 -9.96
C LYS A 164 6.23 -13.88 -10.05
N GLU A 165 5.52 -12.81 -10.34
CA GLU A 165 6.03 -11.45 -10.46
C GLU A 165 5.23 -10.53 -9.51
N PRO A 166 5.45 -10.60 -8.18
CA PRO A 166 4.62 -9.93 -7.18
C PRO A 166 4.62 -8.39 -7.26
N TRP A 167 5.44 -7.82 -8.13
CA TRP A 167 5.46 -6.39 -8.48
C TRP A 167 4.60 -6.04 -9.70
N ARG A 168 4.08 -7.03 -10.44
CA ARG A 168 3.32 -6.80 -11.66
C ARG A 168 1.82 -6.85 -11.37
N GLU A 169 1.18 -5.71 -11.45
CA GLU A 169 -0.27 -5.63 -11.33
C GLU A 169 -0.97 -6.36 -12.48
N ILE A 170 -2.00 -7.15 -12.15
CA ILE A 170 -2.82 -7.91 -13.12
C ILE A 170 -4.30 -7.54 -13.03
N ALA A 171 -4.74 -6.89 -11.95
CA ALA A 171 -6.08 -6.33 -11.82
C ALA A 171 -6.03 -5.06 -10.95
N THR A 172 -6.54 -3.96 -11.46
CA THR A 172 -6.54 -2.63 -10.84
C THR A 172 -7.91 -1.96 -11.00
N PRO A 173 -8.89 -2.29 -10.15
CA PRO A 173 -10.23 -1.69 -10.20
C PRO A 173 -10.17 -0.17 -10.11
N ALA A 174 -11.06 0.50 -10.84
CA ALA A 174 -11.22 1.95 -10.73
C ALA A 174 -11.85 2.35 -9.39
N GLY A 175 -11.49 3.54 -8.91
CA GLY A 175 -12.10 4.15 -7.73
C GLY A 175 -11.64 3.51 -6.41
N TYR A 176 -12.49 3.54 -5.41
CA TYR A 176 -12.23 2.98 -4.09
C TYR A 176 -13.10 1.75 -3.83
N PHE A 177 -12.59 0.87 -2.99
CA PHE A 177 -13.34 -0.27 -2.44
C PHE A 177 -14.15 0.13 -1.20
N MET A 178 -13.52 0.87 -0.27
CA MET A 178 -14.16 1.39 0.93
C MET A 178 -13.81 2.86 1.13
N ALA A 179 -14.78 3.64 1.60
CA ALA A 179 -14.62 5.04 1.96
C ALA A 179 -15.43 5.33 3.24
N PRO A 180 -15.12 6.41 3.98
CA PRO A 180 -15.88 6.78 5.16
C PRO A 180 -17.37 6.92 4.84
N VAL A 181 -18.22 6.46 5.75
CA VAL A 181 -19.68 6.59 5.69
C VAL A 181 -20.21 7.12 7.02
N ASP A 182 -21.29 7.89 6.97
CA ASP A 182 -21.99 8.43 8.15
C ASP A 182 -21.04 9.03 9.21
N GLU A 183 -21.02 8.51 10.41
CA GLU A 183 -20.19 8.99 11.52
C GLU A 183 -18.69 8.73 11.35
N GLU A 184 -18.31 7.90 10.39
CA GLU A 184 -16.90 7.64 10.08
C GLU A 184 -16.18 8.87 9.47
N TYR A 185 -16.93 9.86 8.99
CA TYR A 185 -16.35 11.09 8.43
C TYR A 185 -15.71 11.99 9.47
N VAL A 186 -16.05 11.87 10.75
CA VAL A 186 -15.65 12.81 11.79
C VAL A 186 -14.88 12.12 12.91
N GLY A 187 -13.73 12.67 13.25
CA GLY A 187 -12.88 12.20 14.33
C GLY A 187 -11.63 13.06 14.48
N ASP A 188 -10.60 12.52 15.07
CA ASP A 188 -9.32 13.21 15.29
C ASP A 188 -8.68 13.64 13.97
N VAL A 189 -8.65 12.76 12.97
CA VAL A 189 -8.31 13.08 11.59
C VAL A 189 -9.49 12.74 10.68
N SER A 190 -10.33 13.74 10.40
CA SER A 190 -11.59 13.54 9.64
C SER A 190 -11.38 13.02 8.23
N ASN A 191 -12.38 12.30 7.69
CA ASN A 191 -12.45 11.82 6.31
C ASN A 191 -11.37 10.75 5.96
N VAL A 192 -11.04 9.89 6.91
CA VAL A 192 -10.00 8.86 6.79
C VAL A 192 -10.57 7.47 7.02
N LEU A 193 -10.30 6.54 6.09
CA LEU A 193 -10.24 5.11 6.36
C LEU A 193 -8.81 4.62 6.20
N PHE A 194 -8.36 3.83 7.18
CA PHE A 194 -7.01 3.29 7.18
C PHE A 194 -7.00 1.84 7.71
N SER A 195 -6.22 0.96 7.08
CA SER A 195 -6.12 -0.44 7.48
C SER A 195 -4.67 -0.87 7.57
N ASN A 196 -4.33 -1.55 8.66
CA ASN A 196 -3.01 -2.17 8.89
C ASN A 196 -3.10 -3.69 8.99
N GLY A 197 -4.32 -4.26 8.97
CA GLY A 197 -4.49 -5.68 9.19
C GLY A 197 -5.75 -6.24 8.55
N TRP A 198 -5.62 -7.42 7.98
CA TRP A 198 -6.71 -8.31 7.64
C TRP A 198 -6.32 -9.76 7.90
N ILE A 199 -7.30 -10.63 7.99
CA ILE A 199 -7.12 -12.05 8.21
C ILE A 199 -7.97 -12.79 7.18
N ALA A 200 -7.36 -13.72 6.46
CA ALA A 200 -8.06 -14.67 5.62
C ALA A 200 -8.06 -16.04 6.31
N ASP A 201 -9.25 -16.59 6.57
CA ASP A 201 -9.42 -17.92 7.13
C ASP A 201 -9.29 -19.01 6.04
N GLU A 202 -9.13 -20.26 6.45
CA GLU A 202 -9.00 -21.41 5.54
C GLU A 202 -10.27 -21.65 4.69
N ASP A 203 -11.43 -21.22 5.16
CA ASP A 203 -12.71 -21.27 4.43
C ASP A 203 -12.87 -20.13 3.41
N GLY A 204 -11.89 -19.23 3.31
CA GLY A 204 -11.87 -18.11 2.39
C GLY A 204 -12.58 -16.86 2.91
N ARG A 205 -13.04 -16.84 4.16
CA ARG A 205 -13.56 -15.63 4.82
C ARG A 205 -12.42 -14.64 5.06
N VAL A 206 -12.67 -13.36 4.82
CA VAL A 206 -11.72 -12.26 5.05
C VAL A 206 -12.30 -11.26 6.03
N LEU A 207 -11.59 -11.04 7.15
CA LEU A 207 -11.89 -10.00 8.12
C LEU A 207 -10.93 -8.82 7.89
N ILE A 208 -11.47 -7.67 7.53
CA ILE A 208 -10.74 -6.44 7.27
C ILE A 208 -10.86 -5.53 8.49
N TYR A 209 -9.77 -5.33 9.22
CA TYR A 209 -9.72 -4.41 10.36
C TYR A 209 -9.33 -3.03 9.85
N TYR A 210 -10.16 -2.03 10.12
CA TYR A 210 -9.88 -0.66 9.69
C TYR A 210 -10.24 0.37 10.76
N ALA A 211 -9.56 1.50 10.72
CA ALA A 211 -9.86 2.67 11.54
C ALA A 211 -10.60 3.72 10.71
N SER A 212 -11.57 4.39 11.32
CA SER A 212 -12.20 5.58 10.76
C SER A 212 -11.80 6.82 11.53
N SER A 213 -11.37 7.84 10.78
CA SER A 213 -11.00 9.18 11.26
C SER A 213 -10.08 9.16 12.50
N ASP A 214 -9.15 8.20 12.55
CA ASP A 214 -8.19 7.92 13.63
C ASP A 214 -8.82 7.85 15.03
N THR A 215 -10.11 7.54 15.12
CA THR A 215 -10.88 7.57 16.36
C THR A 215 -11.55 6.24 16.69
N ARG A 216 -11.99 5.48 15.67
CA ARG A 216 -12.78 4.26 15.86
C ARG A 216 -12.18 3.11 15.11
N MET A 217 -12.23 1.92 15.74
CA MET A 217 -11.84 0.66 15.09
C MET A 217 -13.09 -0.10 14.66
N HIS A 218 -13.02 -0.65 13.45
CA HIS A 218 -14.09 -1.42 12.83
C HIS A 218 -13.55 -2.72 12.25
N VAL A 219 -14.46 -3.64 11.96
CA VAL A 219 -14.19 -4.83 11.17
C VAL A 219 -15.26 -4.97 10.09
N ALA A 220 -14.81 -5.16 8.86
CA ALA A 220 -15.66 -5.55 7.74
C ALA A 220 -15.39 -7.02 7.39
N GLU A 221 -16.41 -7.71 6.88
CA GLU A 221 -16.31 -9.10 6.45
C GLU A 221 -16.58 -9.23 4.96
N SER A 222 -15.79 -10.08 4.31
CA SER A 222 -15.97 -10.47 2.91
C SER A 222 -15.43 -11.89 2.71
N THR A 223 -15.24 -12.30 1.45
CA THR A 223 -14.56 -13.54 1.09
C THR A 223 -13.51 -13.27 0.01
N VAL A 224 -12.47 -14.10 -0.04
CA VAL A 224 -11.44 -14.04 -1.09
C VAL A 224 -12.09 -14.07 -2.48
N GLU A 225 -13.09 -14.94 -2.69
CA GLU A 225 -13.81 -15.05 -3.97
C GLU A 225 -14.47 -13.73 -4.36
N ARG A 226 -15.22 -13.08 -3.45
CA ARG A 226 -15.90 -11.81 -3.71
C ARG A 226 -14.92 -10.67 -3.98
N LEU A 227 -13.81 -10.62 -3.23
CA LEU A 227 -12.79 -9.59 -3.42
C LEU A 227 -12.08 -9.76 -4.77
N LEU A 228 -11.77 -11.00 -5.16
CA LEU A 228 -11.22 -11.29 -6.48
C LEU A 228 -12.21 -11.01 -7.61
N ASP A 229 -13.49 -11.36 -7.43
CA ASP A 229 -14.54 -11.04 -8.40
C ASP A 229 -14.62 -9.51 -8.62
N TYR A 230 -14.63 -8.73 -7.54
CA TYR A 230 -14.56 -7.27 -7.61
C TYR A 230 -13.30 -6.81 -8.37
N CYS A 231 -12.12 -7.33 -8.03
CA CYS A 231 -10.87 -6.89 -8.66
C CYS A 231 -10.81 -7.17 -10.16
N PHE A 232 -11.27 -8.34 -10.61
CA PHE A 232 -11.14 -8.75 -12.01
C PHE A 232 -12.28 -8.30 -12.90
N ASN A 233 -13.45 -8.00 -12.32
CA ASN A 233 -14.65 -7.61 -13.07
C ASN A 233 -14.98 -6.11 -12.98
N THR A 234 -14.29 -5.35 -12.13
CA THR A 234 -14.38 -3.89 -12.13
C THR A 234 -13.37 -3.31 -13.12
N PRO A 235 -13.80 -2.48 -14.09
CA PRO A 235 -12.88 -1.87 -15.05
C PRO A 235 -11.81 -1.02 -14.38
N ALA A 236 -10.63 -0.95 -14.98
CA ALA A 236 -9.57 -0.03 -14.56
C ALA A 236 -9.98 1.44 -14.78
N ASP A 237 -9.36 2.36 -14.03
CA ASP A 237 -9.66 3.79 -14.11
C ASP A 237 -9.22 4.38 -15.45
N GLY A 238 -10.20 4.72 -16.29
CA GLY A 238 -9.98 5.37 -17.59
C GLY A 238 -9.70 6.88 -17.51
N LEU A 239 -9.82 7.48 -16.32
CA LEU A 239 -9.56 8.92 -16.11
C LEU A 239 -8.08 9.25 -15.85
N ILE A 240 -7.23 8.24 -15.79
CA ILE A 240 -5.77 8.42 -15.72
C ILE A 240 -5.31 9.07 -17.03
N SER A 241 -4.80 10.30 -16.97
CA SER A 241 -4.44 11.09 -18.17
C SER A 241 -3.53 10.33 -19.15
N ALA A 242 -2.53 9.60 -18.65
CA ALA A 242 -1.63 8.80 -19.48
C ALA A 242 -2.39 7.64 -20.17
N GLU A 243 -3.30 6.97 -19.49
CA GLU A 243 -4.11 5.90 -20.08
C GLU A 243 -5.15 6.43 -21.07
N SER A 244 -5.72 7.61 -20.81
CA SER A 244 -6.61 8.27 -21.77
C SER A 244 -5.86 8.59 -23.06
N VAL A 245 -4.64 9.11 -22.98
CA VAL A 245 -3.78 9.36 -24.17
C VAL A 245 -3.43 8.07 -24.88
N LYS A 246 -3.06 7.01 -24.16
CA LYS A 246 -2.79 5.69 -24.76
C LYS A 246 -4.04 5.11 -25.46
N ALA A 247 -5.22 5.26 -24.86
CA ALA A 247 -6.47 4.81 -25.45
C ALA A 247 -6.79 5.57 -26.76
N ILE A 248 -6.59 6.88 -26.76
CA ILE A 248 -6.76 7.72 -27.97
C ILE A 248 -5.76 7.29 -29.04
N ASN A 249 -4.49 7.10 -28.71
CA ASN A 249 -3.48 6.67 -29.67
C ASN A 249 -3.83 5.30 -30.28
N ARG A 250 -4.25 4.32 -29.47
CA ARG A 250 -4.71 3.00 -29.97
C ARG A 250 -5.88 3.12 -30.95
N LEU A 251 -6.83 4.02 -30.67
CA LEU A 251 -7.96 4.26 -31.56
C LEU A 251 -7.50 4.91 -32.87
N ILE A 252 -6.58 5.86 -32.82
CA ILE A 252 -5.98 6.49 -34.01
C ILE A 252 -5.28 5.44 -34.86
N ASP A 253 -4.42 4.62 -34.26
CA ASP A 253 -3.68 3.56 -34.97
C ASP A 253 -4.63 2.56 -35.64
N SER A 254 -5.66 2.11 -34.93
CA SER A 254 -6.68 1.21 -35.46
C SER A 254 -7.44 1.82 -36.64
N ASN A 255 -7.77 3.11 -36.56
CA ASN A 255 -8.43 3.82 -37.65
C ASN A 255 -7.52 3.98 -38.87
N LEU A 256 -6.24 4.28 -38.66
CA LEU A 256 -5.25 4.36 -39.74
C LEU A 256 -5.04 3.02 -40.45
N GLU A 257 -5.05 1.91 -39.73
CA GLU A 257 -5.00 0.58 -40.31
C GLU A 257 -6.25 0.26 -41.13
N TYR A 258 -7.43 0.67 -40.64
CA TYR A 258 -8.68 0.50 -41.38
C TYR A 258 -8.70 1.30 -42.71
N LEU A 259 -8.18 2.52 -42.69
CA LEU A 259 -8.13 3.39 -43.87
C LEU A 259 -7.10 2.96 -44.94
N LYS A 260 -6.18 2.04 -44.58
CA LYS A 260 -5.21 1.46 -45.53
C LYS A 260 -5.75 0.25 -46.30
N LYS A 261 -6.91 -0.27 -45.89
CA LYS A 261 -7.61 -1.38 -46.54
C LYS A 261 -8.57 -0.86 -47.61
#